data_116242582d41f5315e46bf23ae741c10
#
_entry.id   116242582d41f5315e46bf23ae741c10
#
_cell.length_a   1.000
_cell.length_b   1.000
_cell.length_c   1.000
_cell.angle_alpha   90.00
_cell.angle_beta   90.00
_cell.angle_gamma   90.00
#
_symmetry.space_group_name_H-M   'P 1'
#
loop_
_entity.id
_entity.type
_entity.pdbx_description
1 polymer ?
#
loop_
_entity_poly.entity_id
_entity_poly.type
_entity_poly.pdbx_seq_one_letter_code
_entity_poly.pdbx_strand_id
1 'polypeptide(L)'
;AETFDFAAVPAYDGKAYVAVNDNVPFFTEEELSSASYETYGELDPLGRCTVCVASVGQDLMPAEERGHTVKYDFVDGKYLYNRCHLIGYQLTGENANEKNLITGTRYLNIEGMLPFENMVADYVKETDQHVMYRVTPVFEGDNLLAAGVLMEGKSVEDNGEGVLFCVFAYNVQPGVSIDYATGESSADGTIVNDTSAQEETKQSTSTSVQQEETQQSTDTNVQQEETQQSAEMQTYVLNTNTHKFHKPGCYSVEKIKPESYAEFTGTREEAIAY
;
A
#
# COMPACT_ATOMS: atom_id res chain seq x y z
N ALA A 1 -3.28 -20.08 19.91
CA ALA A 1 -2.93 -19.00 19.01
C ALA A 1 -4.21 -18.36 18.48
N GLU A 2 -4.30 -17.06 18.51
CA GLU A 2 -5.38 -16.33 17.84
C GLU A 2 -5.22 -16.54 16.33
N THR A 3 -6.34 -16.71 15.64
CA THR A 3 -6.38 -16.89 14.18
C THR A 3 -7.17 -15.75 13.56
N PHE A 4 -6.77 -15.34 12.36
CA PHE A 4 -7.50 -14.31 11.63
C PHE A 4 -8.95 -14.74 11.38
N ASP A 5 -9.87 -13.83 11.71
CA ASP A 5 -11.30 -13.96 11.43
C ASP A 5 -11.74 -12.87 10.45
N PHE A 6 -12.03 -13.27 9.21
CA PHE A 6 -12.51 -12.34 8.19
C PHE A 6 -13.85 -11.69 8.55
N ALA A 7 -14.72 -12.37 9.29
CA ALA A 7 -16.00 -11.80 9.72
C ALA A 7 -15.84 -10.60 10.67
N ALA A 8 -14.68 -10.47 11.30
CA ALA A 8 -14.35 -9.30 12.15
C ALA A 8 -13.77 -8.12 11.37
N VAL A 9 -13.45 -8.29 10.07
CA VAL A 9 -12.94 -7.19 9.24
C VAL A 9 -14.07 -6.21 8.95
N PRO A 10 -13.88 -4.90 9.21
CA PRO A 10 -14.88 -3.89 8.87
C PRO A 10 -15.20 -3.89 7.37
N ALA A 11 -16.41 -3.48 7.01
CA ALA A 11 -16.72 -3.21 5.61
C ALA A 11 -15.85 -2.07 5.08
N TYR A 12 -15.57 -2.09 3.77
CA TYR A 12 -14.82 -1.03 3.10
C TYR A 12 -15.46 0.35 3.35
N ASP A 13 -14.69 1.31 3.84
CA ASP A 13 -15.11 2.67 4.23
C ASP A 13 -14.42 3.78 3.42
N GLY A 14 -13.77 3.41 2.30
CA GLY A 14 -13.00 4.33 1.46
C GLY A 14 -11.48 4.26 1.66
N LYS A 15 -10.99 3.47 2.62
CA LYS A 15 -9.57 3.24 2.85
C LYS A 15 -9.11 1.94 2.22
N ALA A 16 -7.95 1.95 1.57
CA ALA A 16 -7.43 0.79 0.86
C ALA A 16 -7.17 -0.41 1.77
N TYR A 17 -6.91 -0.17 3.05
CA TYR A 17 -6.65 -1.21 4.04
C TYR A 17 -7.11 -0.79 5.44
N VAL A 18 -7.20 -1.76 6.33
CA VAL A 18 -7.50 -1.59 7.75
C VAL A 18 -6.54 -2.42 8.59
N ALA A 19 -6.07 -1.88 9.72
CA ALA A 19 -5.32 -2.66 10.69
C ALA A 19 -6.25 -3.70 11.36
N VAL A 20 -5.76 -4.92 11.52
CA VAL A 20 -6.44 -6.00 12.22
C VAL A 20 -5.56 -6.53 13.34
N ASN A 21 -6.13 -7.24 14.31
CA ASN A 21 -5.39 -7.79 15.45
C ASN A 21 -4.48 -6.75 16.15
N ASP A 22 -5.01 -5.55 16.40
CA ASP A 22 -4.25 -4.42 16.99
C ASP A 22 -2.92 -4.14 16.26
N ASN A 23 -2.88 -4.40 14.95
CA ASN A 23 -1.70 -4.30 14.07
C ASN A 23 -0.55 -5.24 14.44
N VAL A 24 -0.82 -6.32 15.17
CA VAL A 24 0.16 -7.35 15.56
C VAL A 24 0.01 -8.58 14.66
N PRO A 25 1.07 -9.01 13.96
CA PRO A 25 1.06 -10.24 13.16
C PRO A 25 0.76 -11.49 13.98
N PHE A 26 0.17 -12.50 13.35
CA PHE A 26 -0.11 -13.81 13.95
C PHE A 26 1.09 -14.77 13.93
N PHE A 27 2.31 -14.28 13.67
CA PHE A 27 3.50 -15.14 13.72
C PHE A 27 3.74 -15.73 15.10
N THR A 28 4.04 -17.01 15.16
CA THR A 28 4.61 -17.62 16.36
C THR A 28 6.12 -17.39 16.40
N GLU A 29 6.73 -17.51 17.56
CA GLU A 29 8.19 -17.37 17.70
C GLU A 29 8.96 -18.42 16.88
N GLU A 30 8.38 -19.63 16.68
CA GLU A 30 8.96 -20.68 15.89
C GLU A 30 8.95 -20.41 14.38
N GLU A 31 8.05 -19.53 13.91
CA GLU A 31 7.98 -19.12 12.51
C GLU A 31 9.01 -18.04 12.15
N LEU A 32 9.51 -17.30 13.16
CA LEU A 32 10.47 -16.23 12.92
C LEU A 32 11.83 -16.80 12.49
N SER A 33 12.39 -16.30 11.40
CA SER A 33 13.64 -16.76 10.83
C SER A 33 14.50 -15.61 10.35
N SER A 34 15.76 -15.57 10.79
CA SER A 34 16.81 -14.71 10.27
C SER A 34 17.59 -15.34 9.11
N ALA A 35 17.08 -16.44 8.55
CA ALA A 35 17.60 -17.03 7.32
C ALA A 35 16.57 -16.79 6.20
N SER A 36 17.01 -16.26 5.08
CA SER A 36 16.16 -15.97 3.94
C SER A 36 15.52 -17.23 3.38
N TYR A 37 14.24 -17.19 3.15
CA TYR A 37 13.48 -18.20 2.42
C TYR A 37 12.18 -17.62 1.88
N GLU A 38 11.59 -18.31 0.91
CA GLU A 38 10.23 -18.06 0.42
C GLU A 38 9.48 -19.37 0.25
N THR A 39 8.18 -19.33 0.48
CA THR A 39 7.28 -20.48 0.35
C THR A 39 5.93 -20.03 -0.19
N TYR A 40 5.42 -20.74 -1.17
CA TYR A 40 4.16 -20.51 -1.82
C TYR A 40 3.26 -21.73 -1.59
N GLY A 41 2.12 -21.50 -0.93
CA GLY A 41 1.16 -22.57 -0.64
C GLY A 41 0.60 -23.20 -1.92
N GLU A 42 0.18 -24.45 -1.83
CA GLU A 42 -0.49 -25.13 -2.95
C GLU A 42 -1.80 -24.41 -3.29
N LEU A 43 -2.16 -24.38 -4.59
CA LEU A 43 -3.45 -23.88 -5.01
C LEU A 43 -4.58 -24.70 -4.36
N ASP A 44 -5.66 -24.04 -4.00
CA ASP A 44 -6.84 -24.71 -3.49
C ASP A 44 -7.55 -25.53 -4.60
N PRO A 45 -8.60 -26.31 -4.26
CA PRO A 45 -9.31 -27.11 -5.25
C PRO A 45 -9.97 -26.33 -6.40
N LEU A 46 -10.14 -25.01 -6.25
CA LEU A 46 -10.64 -24.09 -7.29
C LEU A 46 -9.50 -23.43 -8.09
N GLY A 47 -8.26 -23.81 -7.82
CA GLY A 47 -7.08 -23.23 -8.48
C GLY A 47 -6.71 -21.83 -7.98
N ARG A 48 -7.18 -21.42 -6.79
CA ARG A 48 -6.91 -20.11 -6.19
C ARG A 48 -5.66 -20.19 -5.32
N CYS A 49 -4.89 -19.07 -5.29
CA CYS A 49 -3.73 -18.97 -4.41
C CYS A 49 -4.14 -19.10 -2.94
N THR A 50 -3.23 -19.67 -2.17
CA THR A 50 -3.30 -19.73 -0.71
C THR A 50 -2.23 -18.85 -0.07
N VAL A 51 -1.77 -19.17 1.12
CA VAL A 51 -0.79 -18.35 1.85
C VAL A 51 0.58 -18.36 1.17
N CYS A 52 1.22 -17.19 1.09
CA CYS A 52 2.61 -17.02 0.72
C CYS A 52 3.39 -16.44 1.90
N VAL A 53 4.56 -16.98 2.18
CA VAL A 53 5.40 -16.58 3.32
C VAL A 53 6.85 -16.44 2.87
N ALA A 54 7.53 -15.38 3.32
CA ALA A 54 8.97 -15.23 3.15
C ALA A 54 9.61 -14.68 4.42
N SER A 55 10.85 -15.09 4.69
CA SER A 55 11.80 -14.31 5.47
C SER A 55 12.62 -13.51 4.48
N VAL A 56 12.24 -12.25 4.28
CA VAL A 56 12.85 -11.38 3.26
C VAL A 56 14.18 -10.86 3.77
N GLY A 57 15.27 -11.29 3.17
CA GLY A 57 16.61 -10.76 3.34
C GLY A 57 17.12 -10.14 2.03
N GLN A 58 18.20 -9.40 2.09
CA GLN A 58 18.75 -8.70 0.92
C GLN A 58 19.18 -9.66 -0.21
N ASP A 59 19.54 -10.88 0.12
CA ASP A 59 19.93 -11.95 -0.80
C ASP A 59 18.79 -12.51 -1.66
N LEU A 60 17.51 -12.35 -1.21
CA LEU A 60 16.34 -12.68 -2.02
C LEU A 60 15.92 -11.55 -2.98
N MET A 61 16.30 -10.32 -2.68
CA MET A 61 15.86 -9.19 -3.47
C MET A 61 16.52 -9.17 -4.85
N PRO A 62 15.78 -8.83 -5.93
CA PRO A 62 16.34 -8.79 -7.25
C PRO A 62 17.43 -7.73 -7.37
N ALA A 63 18.51 -8.04 -8.09
CA ALA A 63 19.61 -7.12 -8.36
C ALA A 63 19.22 -6.00 -9.34
N GLU A 64 18.17 -6.21 -10.15
CA GLU A 64 17.70 -5.26 -11.16
C GLU A 64 16.21 -4.99 -11.00
N GLU A 65 15.80 -3.74 -11.26
CA GLU A 65 14.40 -3.37 -11.30
C GLU A 65 13.66 -4.07 -12.46
N ARG A 66 12.42 -4.45 -12.22
CA ARG A 66 11.59 -5.13 -13.22
C ARG A 66 11.26 -4.19 -14.38
N GLY A 67 11.48 -4.62 -15.61
CA GLY A 67 10.96 -3.96 -16.80
C GLY A 67 9.42 -4.03 -16.88
N HIS A 68 8.81 -3.07 -17.58
CA HIS A 68 7.34 -2.96 -17.71
C HIS A 68 6.68 -4.20 -18.30
N THR A 69 5.59 -4.66 -17.69
CA THR A 69 4.72 -5.74 -18.17
C THR A 69 3.53 -5.21 -18.98
N VAL A 70 3.01 -6.08 -19.86
CA VAL A 70 1.91 -5.83 -20.81
C VAL A 70 0.57 -5.64 -20.10
N LYS A 71 -0.27 -4.78 -20.63
CA LYS A 71 -1.48 -4.19 -20.04
C LYS A 71 -2.78 -4.73 -20.65
N TYR A 72 -3.87 -4.90 -19.88
CA TYR A 72 -5.22 -5.23 -20.34
C TYR A 72 -6.31 -4.45 -19.60
N ASP A 73 -7.33 -4.02 -20.29
CA ASP A 73 -8.59 -3.25 -20.05
C ASP A 73 -8.76 -2.20 -18.92
N PHE A 74 -9.66 -1.21 -19.15
CA PHE A 74 -9.54 0.17 -18.70
C PHE A 74 -10.63 0.68 -17.76
N VAL A 75 -10.23 1.36 -16.67
CA VAL A 75 -10.96 2.48 -16.06
C VAL A 75 -10.04 3.71 -16.18
N ASP A 76 -10.53 4.80 -16.76
CA ASP A 76 -9.77 6.05 -17.01
C ASP A 76 -8.41 5.85 -17.69
N GLY A 77 -8.36 4.98 -18.71
CA GLY A 77 -7.14 4.67 -19.44
C GLY A 77 -6.16 3.75 -18.70
N LYS A 78 -6.56 3.20 -17.54
CA LYS A 78 -5.77 2.26 -16.75
C LYS A 78 -6.57 0.97 -16.54
N TYR A 79 -5.88 -0.16 -16.35
CA TYR A 79 -6.54 -1.45 -16.14
C TYR A 79 -7.20 -1.54 -14.78
N LEU A 80 -8.43 -2.09 -14.74
CA LEU A 80 -9.11 -2.44 -13.50
C LEU A 80 -8.34 -3.53 -12.76
N TYR A 81 -8.03 -4.63 -13.45
CA TYR A 81 -7.34 -5.76 -12.84
C TYR A 81 -5.88 -5.84 -13.23
N ASN A 82 -5.08 -6.25 -12.26
CA ASN A 82 -3.68 -6.59 -12.43
C ASN A 82 -3.47 -8.06 -12.01
N ARG A 83 -2.41 -8.68 -12.52
CA ARG A 83 -1.84 -9.87 -11.90
C ARG A 83 -1.02 -9.39 -10.70
N CYS A 84 -1.69 -9.33 -9.52
CA CYS A 84 -1.07 -8.89 -8.30
C CYS A 84 -0.20 -10.02 -7.74
N HIS A 85 1.06 -9.72 -7.44
CA HIS A 85 1.88 -10.60 -6.63
C HIS A 85 1.40 -10.55 -5.18
N LEU A 86 1.32 -11.70 -4.52
CA LEU A 86 1.12 -11.78 -3.07
C LEU A 86 2.41 -11.33 -2.36
N ILE A 87 3.56 -11.89 -2.74
CA ILE A 87 4.87 -11.36 -2.36
C ILE A 87 5.42 -10.61 -3.57
N GLY A 88 5.61 -9.29 -3.43
CA GLY A 88 6.03 -8.41 -4.50
C GLY A 88 7.39 -8.79 -5.08
N TYR A 89 7.56 -8.63 -6.40
CA TYR A 89 8.82 -8.91 -7.10
C TYR A 89 10.04 -8.25 -6.45
N GLN A 90 9.86 -7.04 -5.94
CA GLN A 90 10.95 -6.30 -5.27
C GLN A 90 11.48 -6.98 -4.00
N LEU A 91 10.73 -7.93 -3.42
CA LEU A 91 11.08 -8.60 -2.17
C LEU A 91 11.82 -9.94 -2.39
N THR A 92 11.44 -10.70 -3.42
CA THR A 92 11.97 -12.06 -3.64
C THR A 92 12.41 -12.32 -5.08
N GLY A 93 12.22 -11.38 -6.01
CA GLY A 93 12.56 -11.57 -7.41
C GLY A 93 11.66 -12.57 -8.16
N GLU A 94 10.65 -13.15 -7.50
CA GLU A 94 9.73 -14.11 -8.11
C GLU A 94 8.76 -13.42 -9.06
N ASN A 95 8.78 -13.81 -10.34
CA ASN A 95 8.09 -13.05 -11.39
C ASN A 95 6.81 -13.72 -11.92
N ALA A 96 6.80 -15.03 -12.13
CA ALA A 96 5.77 -15.70 -12.91
C ALA A 96 5.19 -16.94 -12.23
N ASN A 97 5.35 -17.06 -10.94
CA ASN A 97 4.83 -18.16 -10.14
C ASN A 97 3.30 -18.03 -10.00
N GLU A 98 2.56 -19.01 -10.53
CA GLU A 98 1.09 -19.02 -10.46
C GLU A 98 0.56 -19.04 -9.03
N LYS A 99 1.32 -19.60 -8.08
CA LYS A 99 0.97 -19.66 -6.65
C LYS A 99 1.16 -18.31 -5.94
N ASN A 100 1.79 -17.34 -6.60
CA ASN A 100 2.04 -15.99 -6.11
C ASN A 100 1.23 -14.90 -6.82
N LEU A 101 0.30 -15.27 -7.70
CA LEU A 101 -0.40 -14.30 -8.57
C LEU A 101 -1.91 -14.41 -8.41
N ILE A 102 -2.55 -13.36 -7.93
CA ILE A 102 -4.00 -13.24 -7.87
C ILE A 102 -4.52 -12.19 -8.87
N THR A 103 -5.81 -12.29 -9.22
CA THR A 103 -6.52 -11.20 -9.89
C THR A 103 -6.90 -10.15 -8.86
N GLY A 104 -6.17 -9.06 -8.83
CA GLY A 104 -6.41 -7.94 -7.93
C GLY A 104 -6.70 -6.66 -8.68
N THR A 105 -7.42 -5.75 -8.06
CA THR A 105 -7.65 -4.43 -8.62
C THR A 105 -6.35 -3.60 -8.61
N ARG A 106 -6.31 -2.58 -9.45
CA ARG A 106 -5.22 -1.61 -9.40
C ARG A 106 -5.14 -0.93 -8.03
N TYR A 107 -6.28 -0.61 -7.43
CA TYR A 107 -6.37 0.02 -6.11
C TYR A 107 -5.78 -0.89 -5.02
N LEU A 108 -6.15 -2.18 -4.99
CA LEU A 108 -5.50 -3.14 -4.09
C LEU A 108 -3.98 -3.14 -4.29
N ASN A 109 -3.51 -3.24 -5.53
CA ASN A 109 -2.09 -3.39 -5.82
C ASN A 109 -1.26 -2.15 -5.42
N ILE A 110 -1.77 -0.94 -5.72
CA ILE A 110 -1.01 0.32 -5.56
C ILE A 110 -1.26 0.97 -4.19
N GLU A 111 -2.53 1.05 -3.76
CA GLU A 111 -2.89 1.75 -2.53
C GLU A 111 -2.97 0.79 -1.33
N GLY A 112 -3.32 -0.48 -1.57
CA GLY A 112 -3.44 -1.50 -0.54
C GLY A 112 -2.11 -2.17 -0.18
N MET A 113 -1.42 -2.72 -1.17
CA MET A 113 -0.26 -3.61 -0.94
C MET A 113 1.08 -2.89 -1.02
N LEU A 114 1.31 -2.09 -2.06
CA LEU A 114 2.61 -1.46 -2.35
C LEU A 114 3.22 -0.66 -1.18
N PRO A 115 2.46 0.09 -0.36
CA PRO A 115 3.03 0.80 0.79
C PRO A 115 3.74 -0.13 1.79
N PHE A 116 3.18 -1.32 2.03
CA PHE A 116 3.75 -2.32 2.94
C PHE A 116 4.93 -3.05 2.32
N GLU A 117 4.85 -3.38 1.04
CA GLU A 117 5.98 -3.95 0.29
C GLU A 117 7.18 -3.00 0.28
N ASN A 118 6.94 -1.70 0.06
CA ASN A 118 7.99 -0.68 0.13
C ASN A 118 8.58 -0.57 1.53
N MET A 119 7.74 -0.62 2.58
CA MET A 119 8.21 -0.60 3.98
C MET A 119 9.17 -1.75 4.25
N VAL A 120 8.82 -2.97 3.84
CA VAL A 120 9.68 -4.16 3.97
C VAL A 120 10.96 -4.00 3.16
N ALA A 121 10.86 -3.62 1.89
CA ALA A 121 12.00 -3.46 1.00
C ALA A 121 12.99 -2.39 1.50
N ASP A 122 12.48 -1.25 1.94
CA ASP A 122 13.30 -0.16 2.46
C ASP A 122 14.04 -0.60 3.74
N TYR A 123 13.34 -1.26 4.68
CA TYR A 123 13.96 -1.76 5.90
C TYR A 123 15.09 -2.76 5.63
N VAL A 124 14.83 -3.76 4.78
CA VAL A 124 15.84 -4.78 4.43
C VAL A 124 17.07 -4.15 3.76
N LYS A 125 16.86 -3.21 2.83
CA LYS A 125 17.96 -2.49 2.15
C LYS A 125 18.77 -1.60 3.09
N GLU A 126 18.11 -0.99 4.07
CA GLU A 126 18.76 -0.06 5.00
C GLU A 126 19.54 -0.77 6.12
N THR A 127 19.05 -1.92 6.58
CA THR A 127 19.56 -2.59 7.77
C THR A 127 20.34 -3.87 7.49
N ASP A 128 20.16 -4.47 6.31
CA ASP A 128 20.64 -5.83 5.99
C ASP A 128 20.09 -6.92 6.95
N GLN A 129 18.91 -6.64 7.54
CA GLN A 129 18.20 -7.53 8.45
C GLN A 129 16.98 -8.13 7.76
N HIS A 130 16.33 -9.11 8.41
CA HIS A 130 15.23 -9.86 7.83
C HIS A 130 13.86 -9.35 8.28
N VAL A 131 12.87 -9.46 7.39
CA VAL A 131 11.47 -9.26 7.71
C VAL A 131 10.68 -10.53 7.39
N MET A 132 10.05 -11.13 8.40
CA MET A 132 8.99 -12.10 8.16
C MET A 132 7.83 -11.40 7.51
N TYR A 133 7.46 -11.87 6.33
CA TYR A 133 6.37 -11.31 5.52
C TYR A 133 5.44 -12.43 5.07
N ARG A 134 4.14 -12.28 5.36
CA ARG A 134 3.11 -13.26 4.99
C ARG A 134 1.94 -12.57 4.36
N VAL A 135 1.47 -13.12 3.25
CA VAL A 135 0.26 -12.64 2.56
C VAL A 135 -0.69 -13.79 2.34
N THR A 136 -1.92 -13.62 2.83
CA THR A 136 -2.99 -14.62 2.72
C THR A 136 -4.16 -14.01 1.95
N PRO A 137 -4.45 -14.46 0.72
CA PRO A 137 -5.66 -14.03 0.02
C PRO A 137 -6.89 -14.63 0.69
N VAL A 138 -7.94 -13.83 0.83
CA VAL A 138 -9.19 -14.20 1.52
C VAL A 138 -10.32 -14.27 0.50
N PHE A 139 -10.87 -15.47 0.32
CA PHE A 139 -11.99 -15.72 -0.58
C PHE A 139 -13.26 -16.01 0.20
N GLU A 140 -14.38 -15.48 -0.25
CA GLU A 140 -15.70 -15.83 0.28
C GLU A 140 -16.30 -17.00 -0.52
N GLY A 141 -16.53 -18.12 0.13
CA GLY A 141 -17.09 -19.30 -0.54
C GLY A 141 -16.31 -19.70 -1.79
N ASP A 142 -17.03 -19.88 -2.89
CA ASP A 142 -16.46 -20.30 -4.18
C ASP A 142 -16.11 -19.11 -5.11
N ASN A 143 -16.07 -17.89 -4.60
CA ASN A 143 -15.71 -16.72 -5.38
C ASN A 143 -14.32 -16.88 -6.04
N LEU A 144 -14.22 -16.48 -7.30
CA LEU A 144 -12.95 -16.54 -8.06
C LEU A 144 -12.00 -15.41 -7.71
N LEU A 145 -12.52 -14.26 -7.27
CA LEU A 145 -11.73 -13.13 -6.80
C LEU A 145 -11.68 -13.12 -5.27
N ALA A 146 -10.51 -12.84 -4.72
CA ALA A 146 -10.36 -12.60 -3.29
C ALA A 146 -11.10 -11.32 -2.89
N ALA A 147 -11.75 -11.32 -1.73
CA ALA A 147 -12.32 -10.12 -1.11
C ALA A 147 -11.22 -9.11 -0.74
N GLY A 148 -10.03 -9.61 -0.46
CA GLY A 148 -8.83 -8.85 -0.14
C GLY A 148 -7.70 -9.78 0.27
N VAL A 149 -6.63 -9.20 0.82
CA VAL A 149 -5.49 -9.94 1.32
C VAL A 149 -5.16 -9.52 2.75
N LEU A 150 -4.90 -10.51 3.62
CA LEU A 150 -4.26 -10.27 4.90
C LEU A 150 -2.76 -10.17 4.68
N MET A 151 -2.15 -9.06 5.08
CA MET A 151 -0.72 -8.81 4.98
C MET A 151 -0.14 -8.66 6.37
N GLU A 152 0.94 -9.35 6.63
CA GLU A 152 1.62 -9.38 7.92
C GLU A 152 3.12 -9.15 7.71
N GLY A 153 3.72 -8.33 8.55
CA GLY A 153 5.15 -8.08 8.53
C GLY A 153 5.72 -7.88 9.92
N LYS A 154 6.86 -8.50 10.21
CA LYS A 154 7.62 -8.31 11.44
C LYS A 154 9.11 -8.41 11.17
N SER A 155 9.87 -7.36 11.50
CA SER A 155 11.33 -7.43 11.48
C SER A 155 11.82 -8.40 12.56
N VAL A 156 12.81 -9.23 12.20
CA VAL A 156 13.18 -10.40 13.01
C VAL A 156 14.19 -10.03 14.08
N GLU A 157 15.32 -9.45 13.69
CA GLU A 157 16.47 -9.23 14.57
C GLU A 157 16.21 -8.19 15.65
N ASP A 158 15.35 -7.21 15.37
CA ASP A 158 14.94 -6.16 16.31
C ASP A 158 13.56 -6.42 16.95
N ASN A 159 13.00 -7.63 16.72
CA ASN A 159 11.72 -8.06 17.27
C ASN A 159 10.53 -7.14 16.95
N GLY A 160 10.51 -6.58 15.73
CA GLY A 160 9.41 -5.76 15.24
C GLY A 160 9.54 -4.26 15.52
N GLU A 161 10.70 -3.78 15.99
CA GLU A 161 10.90 -2.33 16.21
C GLU A 161 10.95 -1.56 14.88
N GLY A 162 11.52 -2.15 13.83
CA GLY A 162 11.64 -1.51 12.51
C GLY A 162 10.44 -1.73 11.62
N VAL A 163 9.89 -2.94 11.59
CA VAL A 163 8.70 -3.29 10.81
C VAL A 163 7.73 -4.11 11.67
N LEU A 164 6.52 -3.61 11.85
CA LEU A 164 5.43 -4.34 12.50
C LEU A 164 4.10 -3.92 11.91
N PHE A 165 3.41 -4.83 11.23
CA PHE A 165 2.06 -4.59 10.75
C PHE A 165 1.25 -5.87 10.57
N CYS A 166 -0.07 -5.74 10.76
CA CYS A 166 -1.07 -6.74 10.43
C CYS A 166 -2.29 -6.01 9.87
N VAL A 167 -2.48 -6.09 8.55
CA VAL A 167 -3.51 -5.32 7.86
C VAL A 167 -4.28 -6.18 6.88
N PHE A 168 -5.56 -5.86 6.70
CA PHE A 168 -6.38 -6.40 5.62
C PHE A 168 -6.51 -5.34 4.53
N ALA A 169 -6.01 -5.63 3.32
CA ALA A 169 -6.13 -4.77 2.15
C ALA A 169 -7.29 -5.24 1.27
N TYR A 170 -8.22 -4.33 0.95
CA TYR A 170 -9.45 -4.63 0.22
C TYR A 170 -9.22 -4.75 -1.28
N ASN A 171 -9.78 -5.79 -1.89
CA ASN A 171 -9.75 -5.96 -3.35
C ASN A 171 -10.92 -5.22 -4.01
N VAL A 172 -10.93 -3.93 -3.90
CA VAL A 172 -11.95 -3.03 -4.45
C VAL A 172 -11.33 -2.05 -5.44
N GLN A 173 -12.16 -1.40 -6.24
CA GLN A 173 -11.77 -0.23 -7.01
C GLN A 173 -12.82 0.85 -6.78
N PRO A 174 -12.46 2.04 -6.23
CA PRO A 174 -13.41 3.14 -6.05
C PRO A 174 -14.15 3.46 -7.36
N GLY A 175 -15.48 3.64 -7.28
CA GLY A 175 -16.32 3.91 -8.44
C GLY A 175 -16.70 2.68 -9.28
N VAL A 176 -16.31 1.47 -8.86
CA VAL A 176 -16.58 0.23 -9.58
C VAL A 176 -17.22 -0.81 -8.67
N SER A 177 -18.32 -1.38 -9.12
CA SER A 177 -18.94 -2.57 -8.53
C SER A 177 -18.33 -3.81 -9.14
N ILE A 178 -17.91 -4.76 -8.31
CA ILE A 178 -17.25 -6.01 -8.71
C ILE A 178 -18.11 -7.20 -8.28
N ASP A 179 -18.38 -8.12 -9.22
CA ASP A 179 -18.88 -9.46 -8.92
C ASP A 179 -17.69 -10.38 -8.64
N TYR A 180 -17.45 -10.71 -7.39
CA TYR A 180 -16.32 -11.54 -6.97
C TYR A 180 -16.44 -13.01 -7.41
N ALA A 181 -17.64 -13.47 -7.72
CA ALA A 181 -17.83 -14.82 -8.23
C ALA A 181 -17.32 -15.00 -9.66
N THR A 182 -17.46 -13.96 -10.48
CA THR A 182 -17.16 -14.02 -11.92
C THR A 182 -16.01 -13.11 -12.36
N GLY A 183 -15.75 -12.04 -11.61
CA GLY A 183 -14.84 -10.97 -12.01
C GLY A 183 -15.48 -9.93 -12.93
N GLU A 184 -16.76 -10.05 -13.25
CA GLU A 184 -17.48 -9.02 -13.99
C GLU A 184 -17.56 -7.73 -13.19
N SER A 185 -17.56 -6.58 -13.86
CA SER A 185 -17.54 -5.27 -13.21
C SER A 185 -18.37 -4.26 -13.95
N SER A 186 -18.88 -3.28 -13.21
CA SER A 186 -19.63 -2.13 -13.76
C SER A 186 -19.34 -0.88 -12.97
N ALA A 187 -19.48 0.30 -13.59
CA ALA A 187 -19.41 1.56 -12.86
C ALA A 187 -20.55 1.63 -11.83
N ASP A 188 -20.25 1.99 -10.59
CA ASP A 188 -21.25 2.09 -9.51
C ASP A 188 -21.99 3.45 -9.48
N GLY A 189 -21.63 4.36 -10.39
CA GLY A 189 -22.23 5.70 -10.50
C GLY A 189 -21.70 6.72 -9.48
N THR A 190 -20.76 6.35 -8.61
CA THR A 190 -20.07 7.31 -7.75
C THR A 190 -19.02 8.08 -8.54
N ILE A 191 -19.06 9.42 -8.45
CA ILE A 191 -18.01 10.27 -9.05
C ILE A 191 -16.82 10.23 -8.08
N VAL A 192 -15.79 9.51 -8.44
CA VAL A 192 -14.52 9.54 -7.70
C VAL A 192 -13.73 10.74 -8.22
N ASN A 193 -13.60 11.78 -7.40
CA ASN A 193 -12.63 12.83 -7.67
C ASN A 193 -11.23 12.24 -7.39
N ASP A 194 -10.63 11.64 -8.41
CA ASP A 194 -9.25 11.14 -8.34
C ASP A 194 -8.29 12.34 -8.26
N THR A 195 -7.84 12.65 -7.07
CA THR A 195 -6.85 13.71 -6.82
C THR A 195 -5.44 13.27 -7.21
N SER A 196 -5.23 12.00 -7.58
CA SER A 196 -3.92 11.43 -7.90
C SER A 196 -3.50 11.56 -9.38
N ALA A 197 -4.35 12.19 -10.24
CA ALA A 197 -4.10 12.25 -11.70
C ALA A 197 -3.46 13.56 -12.19
N GLN A 198 -2.80 14.37 -11.35
CA GLN A 198 -2.28 15.68 -11.76
C GLN A 198 -0.75 15.81 -11.88
N GLU A 199 0.03 14.75 -12.01
CA GLU A 199 1.48 14.91 -12.16
C GLU A 199 2.14 14.37 -13.44
N GLU A 200 1.42 14.05 -14.51
CA GLU A 200 2.08 13.69 -15.77
C GLU A 200 1.52 14.36 -17.03
N THR A 201 1.25 15.69 -17.02
CA THR A 201 1.08 16.39 -18.30
C THR A 201 1.44 17.86 -18.20
N LYS A 202 2.72 18.17 -18.16
CA LYS A 202 3.25 19.51 -18.53
C LYS A 202 4.53 19.37 -19.33
N GLN A 203 4.38 19.11 -20.62
CA GLN A 203 5.31 19.66 -21.61
C GLN A 203 4.65 19.75 -22.98
N SER A 204 4.64 20.98 -23.51
CA SER A 204 4.27 21.47 -24.86
C SER A 204 2.82 21.99 -24.98
N THR A 205 2.58 23.25 -25.03
CA THR A 205 2.81 24.25 -26.05
C THR A 205 2.23 25.59 -25.63
N SER A 206 3.02 26.60 -25.79
CA SER A 206 2.65 28.02 -25.68
C SER A 206 1.63 28.46 -26.72
N THR A 207 0.70 29.34 -26.38
CA THR A 207 0.47 30.62 -27.03
C THR A 207 -0.87 31.25 -26.64
N SER A 208 -0.76 32.42 -25.99
CA SER A 208 -1.57 33.66 -26.05
C SER A 208 -3.10 33.63 -25.84
N VAL A 209 -3.59 34.44 -25.02
CA VAL A 209 -4.12 35.81 -25.05
C VAL A 209 -5.27 36.02 -24.04
N GLN A 210 -5.00 36.86 -23.06
CA GLN A 210 -5.74 37.97 -22.43
C GLN A 210 -7.22 37.91 -22.04
N GLN A 211 -7.43 38.35 -20.81
CA GLN A 211 -8.40 39.37 -20.29
C GLN A 211 -9.83 38.88 -20.04
N GLU A 212 -10.57 39.24 -19.02
CA GLU A 212 -10.57 40.30 -17.98
C GLU A 212 -11.61 39.94 -16.90
N GLU A 213 -11.34 40.32 -15.66
CA GLU A 213 -12.20 41.00 -14.64
C GLU A 213 -13.63 40.45 -14.31
N THR A 214 -14.06 40.37 -13.12
CA THR A 214 -14.23 41.19 -11.92
C THR A 214 -15.35 40.62 -11.01
N GLN A 215 -15.10 40.63 -9.68
CA GLN A 215 -16.03 40.96 -8.55
C GLN A 215 -17.24 40.04 -8.27
N GLN A 216 -17.52 39.66 -7.10
CA GLN A 216 -17.60 40.15 -5.71
C GLN A 216 -18.76 39.46 -4.96
N SER A 217 -18.42 38.98 -3.77
CA SER A 217 -19.16 38.87 -2.50
C SER A 217 -20.60 38.34 -2.42
N THR A 218 -20.84 37.43 -1.49
CA THR A 218 -21.43 37.74 -0.16
C THR A 218 -21.62 36.49 0.71
N ASP A 219 -21.41 36.67 1.98
CA ASP A 219 -21.60 35.81 3.15
C ASP A 219 -22.91 35.01 3.19
N THR A 220 -22.83 33.79 3.70
CA THR A 220 -23.79 33.35 4.74
C THR A 220 -23.20 32.23 5.58
N ASN A 221 -23.12 32.50 6.86
CA ASN A 221 -22.71 31.75 8.00
C ASN A 221 -23.66 30.55 8.28
N VAL A 222 -23.16 29.31 8.36
CA VAL A 222 -23.83 28.23 9.11
C VAL A 222 -22.77 27.49 9.89
N GLN A 223 -22.84 27.61 11.19
CA GLN A 223 -22.09 26.86 12.18
C GLN A 223 -22.42 25.35 12.05
N GLN A 224 -21.39 24.53 11.94
CA GLN A 224 -21.43 23.12 12.33
C GLN A 224 -20.25 22.84 13.27
N GLU A 225 -20.59 22.21 14.37
CA GLU A 225 -19.72 21.87 15.49
C GLU A 225 -18.53 21.01 15.05
N GLU A 226 -17.34 21.55 15.24
CA GLU A 226 -16.08 20.82 15.14
C GLU A 226 -15.92 19.89 16.35
N THR A 227 -15.91 18.59 16.09
CA THR A 227 -15.30 17.65 17.02
C THR A 227 -13.78 17.78 16.86
N GLN A 228 -13.17 18.60 17.69
CA GLN A 228 -11.72 18.75 17.76
C GLN A 228 -11.08 17.45 18.26
N GLN A 229 -10.55 16.66 17.32
CA GLN A 229 -9.46 15.76 17.59
C GLN A 229 -8.19 16.62 17.49
N SER A 230 -7.56 16.92 18.62
CA SER A 230 -6.34 17.71 18.64
C SER A 230 -5.24 16.95 17.89
N ALA A 231 -4.94 17.37 16.66
CA ALA A 231 -3.80 16.90 15.90
C ALA A 231 -2.54 17.31 16.67
N GLU A 232 -1.81 16.32 17.22
CA GLU A 232 -0.54 16.58 17.89
C GLU A 232 0.47 17.13 16.88
N MET A 233 0.92 18.34 17.13
CA MET A 233 2.02 18.95 16.39
C MET A 233 3.33 18.24 16.75
N GLN A 234 4.01 17.68 15.77
CA GLN A 234 5.31 17.01 15.92
C GLN A 234 6.33 17.64 14.97
N THR A 235 7.60 17.51 15.34
CA THR A 235 8.69 17.86 14.42
C THR A 235 9.03 16.63 13.58
N TYR A 236 9.13 16.81 12.28
CA TYR A 236 9.58 15.81 11.31
C TYR A 236 10.88 16.26 10.65
N VAL A 237 11.69 15.32 10.24
CA VAL A 237 12.84 15.56 9.38
C VAL A 237 12.46 15.17 7.96
N LEU A 238 12.61 16.11 7.03
CA LEU A 238 12.27 15.91 5.62
C LEU A 238 13.55 15.63 4.82
N ASN A 239 13.49 14.62 3.97
CA ASN A 239 14.46 14.43 2.91
C ASN A 239 13.90 15.05 1.62
N THR A 240 14.33 16.27 1.30
CA THR A 240 13.82 17.05 0.16
C THR A 240 14.17 16.44 -1.20
N ASN A 241 15.14 15.52 -1.26
CA ASN A 241 15.50 14.83 -2.49
C ASN A 241 14.60 13.61 -2.78
N THR A 242 14.15 12.93 -1.71
CA THR A 242 13.31 11.73 -1.85
C THR A 242 11.85 11.97 -1.49
N HIS A 243 11.50 13.20 -1.06
CA HIS A 243 10.17 13.59 -0.57
C HIS A 243 9.63 12.67 0.55
N LYS A 244 10.54 12.12 1.36
CA LYS A 244 10.22 11.31 2.54
C LYS A 244 10.39 12.14 3.81
N PHE A 245 9.52 11.90 4.80
CA PHE A 245 9.66 12.50 6.12
C PHE A 245 9.87 11.42 7.18
N HIS A 246 10.62 11.77 8.22
CA HIS A 246 11.02 10.87 9.29
C HIS A 246 10.72 11.51 10.66
N LYS A 247 10.46 10.70 11.68
CA LYS A 247 10.43 11.19 13.06
C LYS A 247 11.86 11.53 13.52
N PRO A 248 12.05 12.55 14.36
CA PRO A 248 13.34 12.79 15.02
C PRO A 248 13.79 11.51 15.76
N GLY A 249 15.05 11.13 15.57
CA GLY A 249 15.60 9.88 16.12
C GLY A 249 15.45 8.65 15.24
N CYS A 250 14.81 8.76 14.09
CA CYS A 250 14.84 7.70 13.08
C CYS A 250 16.27 7.55 12.54
N TYR A 251 16.79 6.32 12.46
CA TYR A 251 18.12 6.01 11.93
C TYR A 251 18.38 6.58 10.52
N SER A 252 17.34 6.65 9.69
CA SER A 252 17.44 7.24 8.35
C SER A 252 17.75 8.74 8.34
N VAL A 253 17.51 9.45 9.44
CA VAL A 253 17.80 10.90 9.55
C VAL A 253 19.30 11.17 9.46
N GLU A 254 20.13 10.33 10.08
CA GLU A 254 21.59 10.47 10.06
C GLU A 254 22.20 10.25 8.66
N LYS A 255 21.47 9.58 7.77
CA LYS A 255 21.89 9.31 6.39
C LYS A 255 21.44 10.38 5.39
N ILE A 256 20.60 11.33 5.81
CA ILE A 256 20.17 12.42 4.94
C ILE A 256 21.34 13.36 4.72
N LYS A 257 21.70 13.57 3.46
CA LYS A 257 22.75 14.53 3.12
C LYS A 257 22.34 15.93 3.55
N PRO A 258 23.28 16.77 4.05
CA PRO A 258 22.97 18.12 4.55
C PRO A 258 22.18 18.99 3.56
N GLU A 259 22.44 18.84 2.27
CA GLU A 259 21.76 19.57 1.20
C GLU A 259 20.31 19.14 0.97
N SER A 260 19.94 17.97 1.47
CA SER A 260 18.59 17.39 1.36
C SER A 260 17.82 17.34 2.69
N TYR A 261 18.42 17.90 3.76
CA TYR A 261 17.83 17.90 5.10
C TYR A 261 17.00 19.17 5.32
N ALA A 262 15.76 19.00 5.78
CA ALA A 262 14.93 20.09 6.28
C ALA A 262 14.14 19.62 7.51
N GLU A 263 13.80 20.55 8.40
CA GLU A 263 12.90 20.29 9.53
C GLU A 263 11.54 20.92 9.27
N PHE A 264 10.49 20.19 9.65
CA PHE A 264 9.10 20.64 9.55
C PHE A 264 8.39 20.36 10.88
N THR A 265 7.68 21.35 11.42
CA THR A 265 6.86 21.19 12.61
C THR A 265 5.40 21.43 12.25
N GLY A 266 4.59 20.41 12.42
CA GLY A 266 3.16 20.41 12.07
C GLY A 266 2.51 19.08 12.33
N THR A 267 1.33 18.88 11.76
CA THR A 267 0.66 17.58 11.77
C THR A 267 1.29 16.63 10.77
N ARG A 268 0.99 15.33 10.90
CA ARG A 268 1.45 14.33 9.94
C ARG A 268 0.90 14.59 8.53
N GLU A 269 -0.34 15.05 8.43
CA GLU A 269 -1.00 15.39 7.17
C GLU A 269 -0.31 16.56 6.47
N GLU A 270 0.11 17.57 7.23
CA GLU A 270 0.87 18.70 6.70
C GLU A 270 2.27 18.29 6.24
N ALA A 271 2.92 17.35 6.96
CA ALA A 271 4.22 16.81 6.54
C ALA A 271 4.14 15.97 5.26
N ILE A 272 3.01 15.31 5.01
CA ILE A 272 2.75 14.55 3.76
C ILE A 272 2.50 15.51 2.58
N ALA A 273 1.94 16.68 2.84
CA ALA A 273 1.63 17.66 1.81
C ALA A 273 2.83 18.54 1.38
N TYR A 274 3.96 18.42 2.09
CA TYR A 274 5.20 19.16 1.83
C TYR A 274 6.08 18.45 0.81
#